data_6c1d3579daddce47b1e0bfb5ba8182f6
#
_entry.id   6c1d3579daddce47b1e0bfb5ba8182f6
#
_cell.length_a   1.000
_cell.length_b   1.000
_cell.length_c   1.000
_cell.angle_alpha   90.00
_cell.angle_beta   90.00
_cell.angle_gamma   90.00
#
_symmetry.space_group_name_H-M   'P 1'
#
loop_
_entity.id
_entity.type
_entity.pdbx_description
1 polymer ?
#
loop_
_entity_poly.entity_id
_entity_poly.type
_entity_poly.pdbx_seq_one_letter_code
_entity_poly.pdbx_strand_id
1 'polypeptide(L)'
;MINFWRIHWYILDILKTGSVKIEEKQKVDSLFSGHMKNMGDLVQKGKLIVAGPMGKNDKKYEGIFILNVKTIEEANTLLDTDPAIKAELLEPELYRWYGSAALPLYLKFHDNVKKKDF
;
A
#
# COMPACT_ATOMS: atom_id res chain seq x y z
N MET A 1 -4.91 -34.86 0.13
CA MET A 1 -5.59 -33.92 -0.77
C MET A 1 -4.78 -32.65 -0.95
N ILE A 2 -4.52 -32.30 -2.19
CA ILE A 2 -3.82 -31.07 -2.46
C ILE A 2 -4.82 -29.91 -2.30
N ASN A 3 -4.48 -29.00 -1.44
CA ASN A 3 -5.29 -27.79 -1.26
C ASN A 3 -4.72 -26.69 -2.17
N PHE A 4 -5.26 -26.56 -3.35
CA PHE A 4 -4.83 -25.52 -4.30
C PHE A 4 -5.11 -24.11 -3.78
N TRP A 5 -6.03 -24.01 -2.84
CA TRP A 5 -6.54 -22.73 -2.40
C TRP A 5 -6.22 -22.50 -0.94
N ARG A 6 -4.92 -22.63 -0.60
CA ARG A 6 -4.50 -22.10 0.69
C ARG A 6 -4.71 -20.60 0.62
N ILE A 7 -5.67 -20.17 1.34
CA ILE A 7 -6.07 -18.77 1.37
C ILE A 7 -5.72 -18.16 2.71
N HIS A 8 -5.55 -16.86 2.68
CA HIS A 8 -5.02 -16.10 3.79
C HIS A 8 -5.72 -14.76 3.82
N TRP A 9 -5.88 -14.21 4.99
CA TRP A 9 -6.44 -12.88 5.15
C TRP A 9 -5.36 -11.82 4.96
N TYR A 10 -5.69 -10.82 4.18
CA TYR A 10 -4.89 -9.63 3.97
C TYR A 10 -5.77 -8.42 4.22
N ILE A 11 -5.19 -7.24 4.23
CA ILE A 11 -5.95 -6.00 4.19
C ILE A 11 -5.71 -5.35 2.83
N LEU A 12 -6.79 -5.11 2.11
CA LEU A 12 -6.77 -4.31 0.90
C LEU A 12 -7.01 -2.86 1.31
N ASP A 13 -6.09 -2.00 0.93
CA ASP A 13 -6.18 -0.57 1.17
C ASP A 13 -6.38 0.13 -0.17
N ILE A 14 -7.51 0.82 -0.31
CA ILE A 14 -7.73 1.73 -1.43
C ILE A 14 -7.35 3.12 -0.94
N LEU A 15 -6.27 3.67 -1.50
CA LEU A 15 -5.81 5.01 -1.15
C LEU A 15 -6.58 6.02 -1.98
N LYS A 16 -7.32 6.88 -1.30
CA LYS A 16 -8.09 7.95 -1.95
C LYS A 16 -7.40 9.28 -1.75
N THR A 17 -7.75 10.25 -2.58
CA THR A 17 -7.41 11.65 -2.34
C THR A 17 -7.97 12.02 -0.97
N GLY A 18 -7.12 12.60 -0.13
CA GLY A 18 -7.51 12.97 1.23
C GLY A 18 -8.30 14.27 1.30
N SER A 19 -8.70 14.61 2.51
CA SER A 19 -9.55 15.78 2.77
C SER A 19 -8.77 17.09 2.82
N VAL A 20 -7.46 17.04 3.02
CA VAL A 20 -6.62 18.23 3.15
C VAL A 20 -5.98 18.55 1.82
N LYS A 21 -6.09 19.82 1.41
CA LYS A 21 -5.37 20.36 0.26
C LYS A 21 -4.21 21.20 0.77
N ILE A 22 -3.02 20.87 0.34
CA ILE A 22 -1.83 21.66 0.63
C ILE A 22 -1.40 22.30 -0.68
N GLU A 23 -1.33 23.61 -0.70
CA GLU A 23 -1.02 24.36 -1.92
C GLU A 23 0.48 24.52 -2.15
N GLU A 24 1.27 24.46 -1.09
CA GLU A 24 2.71 24.59 -1.18
C GLU A 24 3.31 23.32 -1.79
N LYS A 25 3.80 23.45 -3.02
CA LYS A 25 4.33 22.33 -3.79
C LYS A 25 5.48 21.61 -3.08
N GLN A 26 6.40 22.36 -2.49
CA GLN A 26 7.54 21.77 -1.79
C GLN A 26 7.11 20.87 -0.64
N LYS A 27 6.08 21.29 0.08
CA LYS A 27 5.54 20.51 1.18
C LYS A 27 4.88 19.23 0.68
N VAL A 28 4.12 19.31 -0.39
CA VAL A 28 3.48 18.14 -1.01
C VAL A 28 4.55 17.18 -1.49
N ASP A 29 5.58 17.67 -2.18
CA ASP A 29 6.66 16.84 -2.69
C ASP A 29 7.41 16.13 -1.56
N SER A 30 7.64 16.83 -0.45
CA SER A 30 8.28 16.26 0.73
C SER A 30 7.45 15.14 1.34
N LEU A 31 6.14 15.36 1.46
CA LEU A 31 5.23 14.36 2.02
C LEU A 31 5.15 13.12 1.13
N PHE A 32 5.11 13.30 -0.19
CA PHE A 32 5.10 12.16 -1.10
C PHE A 32 6.45 11.44 -1.15
N SER A 33 7.54 12.15 -1.00
CA SER A 33 8.85 11.52 -0.85
C SER A 33 8.89 10.64 0.40
N GLY A 34 8.35 11.13 1.51
CA GLY A 34 8.21 10.34 2.73
C GLY A 34 7.29 9.15 2.57
N HIS A 35 6.21 9.31 1.80
CA HIS A 35 5.29 8.23 1.46
C HIS A 35 6.03 7.11 0.71
N MET A 36 6.79 7.46 -0.31
CA MET A 36 7.55 6.48 -1.09
C MET A 36 8.60 5.76 -0.25
N LYS A 37 9.29 6.49 0.62
CA LYS A 37 10.26 5.89 1.54
C LYS A 37 9.58 4.91 2.49
N ASN A 38 8.43 5.30 3.02
CA ASN A 38 7.67 4.45 3.93
C ASN A 38 7.20 3.16 3.25
N MET A 39 6.77 3.26 1.99
CA MET A 39 6.40 2.08 1.20
C MET A 39 7.59 1.11 1.11
N GLY A 40 8.78 1.62 0.81
CA GLY A 40 9.98 0.81 0.74
C GLY A 40 10.28 0.11 2.06
N ASP A 41 10.13 0.81 3.18
CA ASP A 41 10.33 0.24 4.50
C ASP A 41 9.34 -0.88 4.80
N LEU A 42 8.08 -0.69 4.43
CA LEU A 42 7.04 -1.70 4.63
C LEU A 42 7.25 -2.93 3.75
N VAL A 43 7.74 -2.74 2.52
CA VAL A 43 8.12 -3.85 1.64
C VAL A 43 9.27 -4.64 2.27
N GLN A 44 10.29 -3.98 2.78
CA GLN A 44 11.43 -4.64 3.42
C GLN A 44 11.01 -5.48 4.62
N LYS A 45 9.99 -5.02 5.34
CA LYS A 45 9.46 -5.76 6.50
C LYS A 45 8.50 -6.88 6.09
N GLY A 46 8.22 -7.04 4.80
CA GLY A 46 7.26 -8.03 4.31
C GLY A 46 5.81 -7.70 4.63
N LYS A 47 5.53 -6.45 5.00
CA LYS A 47 4.17 -6.02 5.38
C LYS A 47 3.39 -5.44 4.21
N LEU A 48 4.06 -4.86 3.24
CA LEU A 48 3.44 -4.37 2.00
C LEU A 48 3.84 -5.32 0.88
N ILE A 49 2.85 -6.02 0.32
CA ILE A 49 3.12 -7.03 -0.71
C ILE A 49 2.96 -6.42 -2.10
N VAL A 50 1.83 -5.78 -2.34
CA VAL A 50 1.49 -5.20 -3.63
C VAL A 50 1.14 -3.74 -3.42
N ALA A 51 1.66 -2.89 -4.27
CA ALA A 51 1.34 -1.47 -4.28
C ALA A 51 1.41 -0.95 -5.70
N GLY A 52 0.52 -0.04 -6.04
CA GLY A 52 0.57 0.59 -7.34
C GLY A 52 -0.44 1.71 -7.47
N PRO A 53 -0.14 2.70 -8.30
CA PRO A 53 -1.09 3.79 -8.56
C PRO A 53 -2.21 3.32 -9.46
N MET A 54 -3.36 3.94 -9.31
CA MET A 54 -4.50 3.73 -10.19
C MET A 54 -4.52 4.78 -11.29
N GLY A 55 -5.02 4.38 -12.45
CA GLY A 55 -5.31 5.33 -13.50
C GLY A 55 -6.38 6.32 -13.06
N LYS A 56 -6.40 7.48 -13.70
CA LYS A 56 -7.36 8.53 -13.38
C LYS A 56 -8.78 7.97 -13.40
N ASN A 57 -9.55 8.29 -12.37
CA ASN A 57 -10.92 7.79 -12.21
C ASN A 57 -11.79 8.82 -11.49
N ASP A 58 -13.10 8.63 -11.59
CA ASP A 58 -14.07 9.56 -11.03
C ASP A 58 -14.26 9.40 -9.50
N LYS A 59 -13.69 8.36 -8.91
CA LYS A 59 -13.79 8.12 -7.48
C LYS A 59 -12.63 8.70 -6.68
N LYS A 60 -11.67 9.31 -7.37
CA LYS A 60 -10.48 9.89 -6.75
C LYS A 60 -9.64 8.85 -6.02
N TYR A 61 -9.63 7.63 -6.53
CA TYR A 61 -8.75 6.58 -6.04
C TYR A 61 -7.36 6.79 -6.63
N GLU A 62 -6.38 6.87 -5.76
CA GLU A 62 -5.00 7.16 -6.13
C GLU A 62 -4.16 5.90 -6.32
N GLY A 63 -4.45 4.86 -5.59
CA GLY A 63 -3.73 3.61 -5.68
C GLY A 63 -4.25 2.56 -4.74
N ILE A 64 -3.59 1.40 -4.74
CA ILE A 64 -3.93 0.33 -3.82
C ILE A 64 -2.68 -0.18 -3.12
N PHE A 65 -2.88 -0.70 -1.90
CA PHE A 65 -1.92 -1.53 -1.18
C PHE A 65 -2.58 -2.86 -0.84
N ILE A 66 -1.80 -3.93 -0.87
CA ILE A 66 -2.19 -5.17 -0.22
C ILE A 66 -1.20 -5.39 0.92
N LEU A 67 -1.72 -5.36 2.14
CA LEU A 67 -0.93 -5.44 3.36
C LEU A 67 -1.00 -6.83 3.97
N ASN A 68 0.15 -7.36 4.35
CA ASN A 68 0.24 -8.68 4.96
C ASN A 68 0.02 -8.58 6.47
N VAL A 69 -1.15 -8.15 6.84
CA VAL A 69 -1.64 -8.11 8.21
C VAL A 69 -3.06 -8.64 8.24
N LYS A 70 -3.55 -9.02 9.40
CA LYS A 70 -4.82 -9.73 9.51
C LYS A 70 -5.97 -8.85 9.97
N THR A 71 -5.68 -7.74 10.62
CA THR A 71 -6.71 -6.89 11.22
C THR A 71 -6.61 -5.46 10.72
N ILE A 72 -7.74 -4.78 10.76
CA ILE A 72 -7.81 -3.35 10.42
C ILE A 72 -6.93 -2.54 11.38
N GLU A 73 -6.88 -2.91 12.65
CA GLU A 73 -6.07 -2.21 13.65
C GLU A 73 -4.59 -2.29 13.33
N GLU A 74 -4.10 -3.48 12.94
CA GLU A 74 -2.70 -3.63 12.53
C GLU A 74 -2.40 -2.79 11.30
N ALA A 75 -3.32 -2.78 10.33
CA ALA A 75 -3.17 -1.99 9.12
C ALA A 75 -3.07 -0.50 9.45
N ASN A 76 -3.93 -0.01 10.32
CA ASN A 76 -3.89 1.39 10.74
C ASN A 76 -2.57 1.75 11.41
N THR A 77 -2.04 0.86 12.23
CA THR A 77 -0.75 1.08 12.89
C THR A 77 0.38 1.22 11.86
N LEU A 78 0.36 0.38 10.83
CA LEU A 78 1.36 0.49 9.75
C LEU A 78 1.20 1.78 8.96
N LEU A 79 -0.03 2.14 8.63
CA LEU A 79 -0.31 3.31 7.80
C LEU A 79 -0.04 4.63 8.53
N ASP A 80 -0.12 4.62 9.86
CA ASP A 80 0.19 5.80 10.66
C ASP A 80 1.66 6.23 10.54
N THR A 81 2.52 5.39 10.01
CA THR A 81 3.91 5.75 9.76
C THR A 81 4.09 6.55 8.47
N ASP A 82 3.06 6.64 7.64
CA ASP A 82 3.11 7.30 6.34
C ASP A 82 2.81 8.79 6.48
N PRO A 83 3.75 9.67 6.15
CA PRO A 83 3.53 11.11 6.33
C PRO A 83 2.43 11.69 5.44
N ALA A 84 2.21 11.15 4.24
CA ALA A 84 1.14 11.63 3.36
C ALA A 84 -0.23 11.26 3.91
N ILE A 85 -0.36 10.08 4.53
CA ILE A 85 -1.59 9.66 5.19
C ILE A 85 -1.80 10.48 6.47
N LYS A 86 -0.76 10.68 7.25
CA LYS A 86 -0.83 11.49 8.46
C LYS A 86 -1.25 12.91 8.19
N ALA A 87 -0.78 13.49 7.09
CA ALA A 87 -1.14 14.85 6.68
C ALA A 87 -2.50 14.89 5.97
N GLU A 88 -3.16 13.76 5.81
CA GLU A 88 -4.47 13.64 5.16
C GLU A 88 -4.46 14.08 3.69
N LEU A 89 -3.31 14.00 3.03
CA LEU A 89 -3.24 14.11 1.57
C LEU A 89 -3.78 12.85 0.91
N LEU A 90 -3.61 11.72 1.58
CA LEU A 90 -4.17 10.43 1.18
C LEU A 90 -5.01 9.91 2.33
N GLU A 91 -6.10 9.27 1.97
CA GLU A 91 -7.02 8.68 2.94
C GLU A 91 -7.19 7.20 2.65
N PRO A 92 -6.81 6.32 3.58
CA PRO A 92 -6.96 4.88 3.36
C PRO A 92 -8.40 4.44 3.55
N GLU A 93 -8.82 3.49 2.71
CA GLU A 93 -10.09 2.81 2.84
C GLU A 93 -9.79 1.32 2.93
N LEU A 94 -10.02 0.73 4.08
CA LEU A 94 -9.50 -0.59 4.41
C LEU A 94 -10.57 -1.66 4.37
N TYR A 95 -10.23 -2.79 3.74
CA TYR A 95 -11.10 -3.96 3.64
C TYR A 95 -10.31 -5.21 3.98
N ARG A 96 -10.93 -6.13 4.69
CA ARG A 96 -10.37 -7.46 4.82
C ARG A 96 -10.56 -8.20 3.50
N TRP A 97 -9.48 -8.76 3.01
CA TRP A 97 -9.49 -9.45 1.73
C TRP A 97 -8.86 -10.83 1.88
N TYR A 98 -9.52 -11.80 1.26
CA TYR A 98 -9.15 -13.21 1.40
C TYR A 98 -8.54 -13.67 0.07
N GLY A 99 -7.24 -13.91 0.06
CA GLY A 99 -6.52 -14.24 -1.16
C GLY A 99 -5.55 -15.40 -1.00
N SER A 100 -4.80 -15.67 -2.05
CA SER A 100 -3.84 -16.76 -2.06
C SER A 100 -2.77 -16.59 -0.99
N ALA A 101 -2.48 -17.67 -0.24
CA ALA A 101 -1.39 -17.68 0.72
C ALA A 101 -0.01 -17.58 0.05
N ALA A 102 0.05 -17.78 -1.26
CA ALA A 102 1.30 -17.67 -2.03
C ALA A 102 1.62 -16.21 -2.40
N LEU A 103 0.70 -15.28 -2.19
CA LEU A 103 0.89 -13.90 -2.63
C LEU A 103 2.20 -13.27 -2.11
N PRO A 104 2.61 -13.47 -0.84
CA PRO A 104 3.87 -12.88 -0.37
C PRO A 104 5.11 -13.37 -1.10
N LEU A 105 5.02 -14.48 -1.82
CA LEU A 105 6.16 -14.99 -2.59
C LEU A 105 6.55 -14.04 -3.73
N TYR A 106 5.62 -13.23 -4.18
CA TYR A 106 5.89 -12.20 -5.17
C TYR A 106 7.07 -11.32 -4.77
N LEU A 107 7.22 -11.03 -3.49
CA LEU A 107 8.29 -10.15 -2.99
C LEU A 107 9.68 -10.71 -3.25
N LYS A 108 9.84 -12.02 -3.31
CA LYS A 108 11.14 -12.65 -3.60
C LYS A 108 11.66 -12.28 -4.98
N PHE A 109 10.77 -12.01 -5.91
CA PHE A 109 11.11 -11.76 -7.31
C PHE A 109 11.00 -10.28 -7.68
N HIS A 110 10.40 -9.49 -6.80
CA HIS A 110 10.14 -8.08 -7.06
C HIS A 110 11.42 -7.30 -7.39
N ASP A 111 12.47 -7.47 -6.60
CA ASP A 111 13.72 -6.75 -6.80
C ASP A 111 14.40 -7.14 -8.09
N ASN A 112 14.30 -8.41 -8.50
CA ASN A 112 14.90 -8.87 -9.75
C ASN A 112 14.24 -8.21 -10.95
N VAL A 113 12.93 -8.08 -10.91
CA VAL A 113 12.18 -7.41 -11.98
C VAL A 113 12.45 -5.91 -11.98
N LYS A 114 12.50 -5.31 -10.80
CA LYS A 114 12.74 -3.89 -10.64
C LYS A 114 14.10 -3.45 -11.15
N LYS A 115 15.12 -4.32 -11.02
CA LYS A 115 16.48 -4.03 -11.50
C LYS A 115 16.57 -3.97 -13.01
N LYS A 116 15.63 -4.54 -13.71
CA LYS A 116 15.56 -4.46 -15.17
C LYS A 116 14.78 -3.21 -15.53
N ASP A 117 15.43 -2.16 -15.47
CA ASP A 117 14.91 -0.85 -15.70
C ASP A 117 13.99 -0.76 -16.91
N PHE A 118 12.89 -0.17 -16.74
CA PHE A 118 11.89 0.00 -17.80
C PHE A 118 11.94 1.40 -18.37
#